data_426eb56b07ee17a616991b1e21fc8cd3
#
_entry.id   426eb56b07ee17a616991b1e21fc8cd3
#
_cell.length_a   1.000
_cell.length_b   1.000
_cell.length_c   1.000
_cell.angle_alpha   90.00
_cell.angle_beta   90.00
_cell.angle_gamma   90.00
#
_symmetry.space_group_name_H-M   'P 1'
#
loop_
_entity.id
_entity.type
_entity.pdbx_description
1 polymer ?
#
loop_
_entity_poly.entity_id
_entity_poly.type
_entity_poly.pdbx_seq_one_letter_code
_entity_poly.pdbx_strand_id
1 'polypeptide(L)'
;MDIMLFHSAYGLTPSVEAAAERLRSAGHKVWTPDLYDGRTVGSVEEGVVLRDEIGKDELLKRAVLAAAPYSERGLVYMGLSLGASIAQTLALGDEKARGLLLFHGTSDLAESASVDELPVQLHVAEPDPFETDDWLSSWYLQMRKAGADVEIYRYRGAGHIYTDPELPDWDAEAAERTWSVALSFLDTL
;
A
#
# COMPACT_ATOMS: atom_id res chain seq x y z
N MET A 1 -14.01 2.45 -8.67
CA MET A 1 -13.28 1.18 -8.49
C MET A 1 -13.67 0.52 -7.17
N ASP A 2 -13.42 -0.80 -7.04
CA ASP A 2 -13.49 -1.54 -5.78
C ASP A 2 -12.06 -1.61 -5.22
N ILE A 3 -11.79 -1.01 -4.06
CA ILE A 3 -10.44 -0.83 -3.50
C ILE A 3 -10.34 -1.57 -2.16
N MET A 4 -9.30 -2.37 -1.99
CA MET A 4 -8.93 -2.98 -0.72
C MET A 4 -7.72 -2.23 -0.15
N LEU A 5 -7.93 -1.44 0.90
CA LEU A 5 -6.89 -0.61 1.54
C LEU A 5 -6.39 -1.24 2.83
N PHE A 6 -5.11 -1.58 2.87
CA PHE A 6 -4.45 -2.15 4.04
C PHE A 6 -3.68 -1.08 4.83
N HIS A 7 -3.89 -1.09 6.15
CA HIS A 7 -3.27 -0.16 7.09
C HIS A 7 -1.76 -0.40 7.26
N SER A 8 -1.06 0.61 7.76
CA SER A 8 0.37 0.55 8.10
C SER A 8 0.65 -0.28 9.36
N ALA A 9 1.92 -0.30 9.80
CA ALA A 9 2.33 -0.92 11.05
C ALA A 9 1.66 -0.32 12.30
N TYR A 10 1.08 0.87 12.20
CA TYR A 10 0.33 1.52 13.30
C TYR A 10 -1.05 0.89 13.57
N GLY A 11 -1.55 0.04 12.67
CA GLY A 11 -2.88 -0.54 12.74
C GLY A 11 -3.95 0.29 12.01
N LEU A 12 -5.20 -0.08 12.16
CA LEU A 12 -6.34 0.64 11.57
C LEU A 12 -6.63 1.91 12.37
N THR A 13 -5.87 2.97 12.10
CA THR A 13 -5.98 4.28 12.76
C THR A 13 -7.06 5.16 12.12
N PRO A 14 -7.50 6.27 12.78
CA PRO A 14 -8.38 7.25 12.16
C PRO A 14 -7.83 7.84 10.86
N SER A 15 -6.52 7.98 10.71
CA SER A 15 -5.87 8.44 9.47
C SER A 15 -6.10 7.49 8.30
N VAL A 16 -6.10 6.17 8.53
CA VAL A 16 -6.43 5.17 7.50
C VAL A 16 -7.89 5.28 7.08
N GLU A 17 -8.81 5.46 8.03
CA GLU A 17 -10.22 5.68 7.71
C GLU A 17 -10.45 7.02 6.98
N ALA A 18 -9.71 8.08 7.31
CA ALA A 18 -9.74 9.34 6.57
C ALA A 18 -9.25 9.17 5.13
N ALA A 19 -8.19 8.38 4.90
CA ALA A 19 -7.72 8.00 3.57
C ALA A 19 -8.80 7.23 2.79
N ALA A 20 -9.46 6.27 3.43
CA ALA A 20 -10.56 5.52 2.82
C ALA A 20 -11.75 6.44 2.47
N GLU A 21 -12.09 7.40 3.34
CA GLU A 21 -13.17 8.34 3.08
C GLU A 21 -12.84 9.29 1.92
N ARG A 22 -11.58 9.69 1.77
CA ARG A 22 -11.12 10.46 0.62
C ARG A 22 -11.36 9.70 -0.70
N LEU A 23 -11.05 8.42 -0.74
CA LEU A 23 -11.31 7.55 -1.90
C LEU A 23 -12.83 7.34 -2.12
N ARG A 24 -13.62 7.15 -1.06
CA ARG A 24 -15.09 7.03 -1.16
C ARG A 24 -15.72 8.31 -1.71
N SER A 25 -15.22 9.46 -1.27
CA SER A 25 -15.67 10.77 -1.77
C SER A 25 -15.34 10.99 -3.24
N ALA A 26 -14.31 10.32 -3.77
CA ALA A 26 -13.99 10.28 -5.19
C ALA A 26 -14.81 9.25 -5.98
N GLY A 27 -15.78 8.57 -5.35
CA GLY A 27 -16.70 7.64 -6.01
C GLY A 27 -16.25 6.18 -6.02
N HIS A 28 -15.23 5.81 -5.26
CA HIS A 28 -14.78 4.42 -5.15
C HIS A 28 -15.48 3.68 -4.00
N LYS A 29 -15.51 2.35 -4.06
CA LYS A 29 -15.92 1.50 -2.93
C LYS A 29 -14.65 1.03 -2.23
N VAL A 30 -14.54 1.28 -0.93
CA VAL A 30 -13.31 1.03 -0.18
C VAL A 30 -13.58 0.18 1.06
N TRP A 31 -12.81 -0.88 1.21
CA TRP A 31 -12.77 -1.74 2.39
C TRP A 31 -11.42 -1.57 3.09
N THR A 32 -11.47 -1.45 4.41
CA THR A 32 -10.32 -1.25 5.29
C THR A 32 -10.28 -2.37 6.33
N PRO A 33 -9.79 -3.58 5.96
CA PRO A 33 -9.76 -4.68 6.93
C PRO A 33 -8.80 -4.37 8.08
N ASP A 34 -9.27 -4.62 9.30
CA ASP A 34 -8.44 -4.56 10.49
C ASP A 34 -7.64 -5.87 10.63
N LEU A 35 -6.36 -5.80 10.35
CA LEU A 35 -5.47 -6.95 10.44
C LEU A 35 -4.94 -7.19 11.87
N TYR A 36 -5.17 -6.24 12.78
CA TYR A 36 -4.64 -6.24 14.15
C TYR A 36 -5.68 -6.48 15.24
N ASP A 37 -6.94 -6.80 14.88
CA ASP A 37 -8.05 -7.05 15.81
C ASP A 37 -8.29 -5.89 16.79
N GLY A 38 -8.38 -4.66 16.29
CA GLY A 38 -8.64 -3.45 17.06
C GLY A 38 -7.41 -2.86 17.76
N ARG A 39 -6.23 -3.48 17.59
CA ARG A 39 -5.00 -2.95 18.18
C ARG A 39 -4.38 -1.87 17.31
N THR A 40 -3.95 -0.78 17.96
CA THR A 40 -3.14 0.30 17.35
C THR A 40 -1.92 0.56 18.22
N VAL A 41 -0.88 1.13 17.65
CA VAL A 41 0.39 1.43 18.33
C VAL A 41 0.82 2.87 18.06
N GLY A 42 1.73 3.39 18.89
CA GLY A 42 2.18 4.77 18.83
C GLY A 42 3.51 4.99 18.09
N SER A 43 4.20 3.92 17.69
CA SER A 43 5.47 4.01 16.96
C SER A 43 5.69 2.87 15.97
N VAL A 44 6.61 3.07 15.04
CA VAL A 44 7.02 2.02 14.07
C VAL A 44 7.60 0.81 14.79
N GLU A 45 8.41 1.04 15.82
CA GLU A 45 9.05 -0.03 16.62
C GLU A 45 8.00 -0.91 17.29
N GLU A 46 7.00 -0.31 17.94
CA GLU A 46 5.87 -1.04 18.51
C GLU A 46 5.08 -1.80 17.42
N GLY A 47 4.89 -1.19 16.26
CA GLY A 47 4.24 -1.82 15.11
C GLY A 47 4.99 -3.03 14.58
N VAL A 48 6.33 -2.97 14.53
CA VAL A 48 7.18 -4.11 14.16
C VAL A 48 7.05 -5.24 15.18
N VAL A 49 7.07 -4.93 16.48
CA VAL A 49 6.85 -5.92 17.55
C VAL A 49 5.48 -6.57 17.42
N LEU A 50 4.42 -5.78 17.22
CA LEU A 50 3.06 -6.29 17.08
C LEU A 50 2.88 -7.16 15.83
N ARG A 51 3.45 -6.74 14.69
CA ARG A 51 3.48 -7.52 13.45
C ARG A 51 4.14 -8.89 13.68
N ASP A 52 5.28 -8.91 14.39
CA ASP A 52 6.04 -10.13 14.63
C ASP A 52 5.34 -11.04 15.65
N GLU A 53 4.63 -10.46 16.63
CA GLU A 53 3.77 -11.19 17.57
C GLU A 53 2.61 -11.91 16.85
N ILE A 54 1.92 -11.22 15.93
CA ILE A 54 0.84 -11.80 15.15
C ILE A 54 1.39 -12.81 14.14
N GLY A 55 2.51 -12.50 13.54
CA GLY A 55 3.15 -13.26 12.47
C GLY A 55 2.71 -12.84 11.08
N LYS A 56 3.69 -12.75 10.17
CA LYS A 56 3.46 -12.29 8.78
C LYS A 56 2.46 -13.17 8.03
N ASP A 57 2.54 -14.49 8.22
CA ASP A 57 1.64 -15.45 7.57
C ASP A 57 0.18 -15.29 8.02
N GLU A 58 -0.04 -15.01 9.32
CA GLU A 58 -1.38 -14.78 9.84
C GLU A 58 -1.94 -13.44 9.32
N LEU A 59 -1.13 -12.37 9.25
CA LEU A 59 -1.54 -11.10 8.66
C LEU A 59 -1.91 -11.26 7.19
N LEU A 60 -1.11 -11.96 6.42
CA LEU A 60 -1.40 -12.25 5.01
C LEU A 60 -2.68 -13.07 4.86
N LYS A 61 -2.88 -14.10 5.68
CA LYS A 61 -4.10 -14.90 5.70
C LYS A 61 -5.34 -14.05 5.99
N ARG A 62 -5.28 -13.15 6.98
CA ARG A 62 -6.38 -12.21 7.29
C ARG A 62 -6.70 -11.32 6.09
N ALA A 63 -5.67 -10.78 5.43
CA ALA A 63 -5.81 -9.96 4.25
C ALA A 63 -6.46 -10.71 3.08
N VAL A 64 -6.02 -11.95 2.81
CA VAL A 64 -6.62 -12.83 1.79
C VAL A 64 -8.10 -13.10 2.10
N LEU A 65 -8.43 -13.45 3.35
CA LEU A 65 -9.82 -13.70 3.76
C LEU A 65 -10.70 -12.45 3.62
N ALA A 66 -10.15 -11.26 3.88
CA ALA A 66 -10.88 -10.01 3.72
C ALA A 66 -11.10 -9.65 2.24
N ALA A 67 -10.14 -9.93 1.37
CA ALA A 67 -10.22 -9.63 -0.07
C ALA A 67 -11.08 -10.65 -0.85
N ALA A 68 -11.09 -11.92 -0.45
CA ALA A 68 -11.72 -13.02 -1.18
C ALA A 68 -13.17 -12.79 -1.59
N PRO A 69 -14.07 -12.17 -0.78
CA PRO A 69 -15.45 -11.91 -1.21
C PRO A 69 -15.59 -10.92 -2.38
N TYR A 70 -14.53 -10.19 -2.68
CA TYR A 70 -14.53 -9.08 -3.65
C TYR A 70 -13.61 -9.32 -4.85
N SER A 71 -12.67 -10.26 -4.79
CA SER A 71 -11.65 -10.50 -5.82
C SER A 71 -12.25 -10.75 -7.20
N GLU A 72 -13.37 -11.48 -7.28
CA GLU A 72 -14.08 -11.75 -8.54
C GLU A 72 -14.50 -10.48 -9.29
N ARG A 73 -14.58 -9.34 -8.64
CA ARG A 73 -14.97 -8.06 -9.26
C ARG A 73 -13.80 -7.29 -9.87
N GLY A 74 -12.59 -7.76 -9.64
CA GLY A 74 -11.35 -7.05 -9.95
C GLY A 74 -11.09 -5.93 -8.96
N LEU A 75 -10.20 -6.19 -7.99
CA LEU A 75 -9.81 -5.22 -6.97
C LEU A 75 -8.64 -4.36 -7.43
N VAL A 76 -8.64 -3.11 -7.00
CA VAL A 76 -7.40 -2.35 -6.82
C VAL A 76 -6.92 -2.62 -5.40
N TYR A 77 -5.70 -3.13 -5.29
CA TYR A 77 -5.06 -3.32 -4.00
C TYR A 77 -4.27 -2.06 -3.63
N MET A 78 -4.53 -1.53 -2.45
CA MET A 78 -3.84 -0.36 -1.94
C MET A 78 -3.30 -0.64 -0.54
N GLY A 79 -2.16 -0.07 -0.20
CA GLY A 79 -1.61 -0.21 1.15
C GLY A 79 -0.66 0.90 1.55
N LEU A 80 -0.51 1.05 2.86
CA LEU A 80 0.33 2.04 3.51
C LEU A 80 1.48 1.33 4.25
N SER A 81 2.74 1.55 3.87
CA SER A 81 3.93 0.96 4.49
C SER A 81 3.81 -0.58 4.62
N LEU A 82 3.66 -1.16 5.81
CA LEU A 82 3.40 -2.60 5.98
C LEU A 82 2.22 -3.08 5.11
N GLY A 83 1.14 -2.29 5.04
CA GLY A 83 -0.01 -2.59 4.20
C GLY A 83 0.33 -2.60 2.70
N ALA A 84 1.33 -1.83 2.27
CA ALA A 84 1.81 -1.84 0.89
C ALA A 84 2.45 -3.18 0.53
N SER A 85 3.25 -3.77 1.43
CA SER A 85 3.80 -5.13 1.22
C SER A 85 2.70 -6.18 1.10
N ILE A 86 1.64 -6.07 1.91
CA ILE A 86 0.48 -6.97 1.86
C ILE A 86 -0.30 -6.78 0.55
N ALA A 87 -0.60 -5.52 0.19
CA ALA A 87 -1.28 -5.19 -1.06
C ALA A 87 -0.53 -5.73 -2.29
N GLN A 88 0.79 -5.55 -2.33
CA GLN A 88 1.62 -6.09 -3.40
C GLN A 88 1.54 -7.61 -3.48
N THR A 89 1.64 -8.30 -2.36
CA THR A 89 1.58 -9.77 -2.33
C THR A 89 0.23 -10.28 -2.87
N LEU A 90 -0.88 -9.63 -2.48
CA LEU A 90 -2.19 -10.02 -2.97
C LEU A 90 -2.37 -9.70 -4.46
N ALA A 91 -1.98 -8.51 -4.89
CA ALA A 91 -2.11 -8.09 -6.28
C ALA A 91 -1.33 -8.98 -7.25
N LEU A 92 -0.12 -9.41 -6.86
CA LEU A 92 0.70 -10.32 -7.67
C LEU A 92 0.15 -11.77 -7.70
N GLY A 93 -0.71 -12.13 -6.75
CA GLY A 93 -1.36 -13.44 -6.68
C GLY A 93 -2.79 -13.47 -7.22
N ASP A 94 -3.35 -12.34 -7.63
CA ASP A 94 -4.72 -12.22 -8.12
C ASP A 94 -4.74 -11.85 -9.61
N GLU A 95 -5.00 -12.81 -10.48
CA GLU A 95 -5.09 -12.61 -11.94
C GLU A 95 -6.16 -11.58 -12.35
N LYS A 96 -7.08 -11.23 -11.45
CA LYS A 96 -8.14 -10.23 -11.66
C LYS A 96 -7.80 -8.86 -11.07
N ALA A 97 -6.62 -8.71 -10.46
CA ALA A 97 -6.19 -7.42 -9.94
C ALA A 97 -6.21 -6.36 -11.05
N ARG A 98 -6.85 -5.23 -10.78
CA ARG A 98 -6.98 -4.13 -11.74
C ARG A 98 -5.91 -3.07 -11.59
N GLY A 99 -5.23 -3.04 -10.45
CA GLY A 99 -4.16 -2.10 -10.15
C GLY A 99 -3.58 -2.30 -8.77
N LEU A 100 -2.41 -1.73 -8.56
CA LEU A 100 -1.69 -1.74 -7.29
C LEU A 100 -1.23 -0.33 -6.95
N LEU A 101 -1.71 0.22 -5.82
CA LEU A 101 -1.36 1.55 -5.33
C LEU A 101 -0.60 1.42 -4.01
N LEU A 102 0.67 1.78 -4.04
CA LEU A 102 1.58 1.63 -2.92
C LEU A 102 1.98 2.99 -2.35
N PHE A 103 1.71 3.20 -1.05
CA PHE A 103 2.19 4.35 -0.31
C PHE A 103 3.22 3.89 0.71
N HIS A 104 4.41 4.50 0.69
CA HIS A 104 5.46 4.37 1.70
C HIS A 104 6.06 2.97 1.85
N GLY A 105 5.90 2.07 0.89
CA GLY A 105 6.44 0.75 1.07
C GLY A 105 6.28 -0.17 -0.13
N THR A 106 7.17 -1.14 -0.19
CA THR A 106 7.23 -2.21 -1.17
C THR A 106 7.47 -3.55 -0.49
N SER A 107 7.65 -4.60 -1.25
CA SER A 107 7.96 -5.95 -0.76
C SER A 107 8.86 -6.71 -1.74
N ASP A 108 9.55 -7.73 -1.23
CA ASP A 108 10.19 -8.72 -2.09
C ASP A 108 9.18 -9.36 -3.07
N LEU A 109 9.68 -9.78 -4.22
CA LEU A 109 8.91 -10.55 -5.19
C LEU A 109 9.45 -11.98 -5.26
N ALA A 110 8.54 -12.94 -5.41
CA ALA A 110 8.95 -14.28 -5.80
C ALA A 110 9.55 -14.27 -7.22
N GLU A 111 10.58 -15.06 -7.48
CA GLU A 111 11.17 -15.16 -8.82
C GLU A 111 10.18 -15.63 -9.89
N SER A 112 9.15 -16.36 -9.47
CA SER A 112 8.05 -16.84 -10.30
C SER A 112 6.90 -15.85 -10.47
N ALA A 113 6.98 -14.66 -9.88
CA ALA A 113 5.94 -13.65 -10.03
C ALA A 113 5.75 -13.28 -11.50
N SER A 114 4.50 -13.30 -11.95
CA SER A 114 4.13 -12.94 -13.32
C SER A 114 2.74 -12.33 -13.31
N VAL A 115 2.60 -11.17 -13.93
CA VAL A 115 1.33 -10.46 -14.11
C VAL A 115 1.24 -9.96 -15.56
N ASP A 116 0.03 -9.69 -16.00
CA ASP A 116 -0.23 -9.22 -17.35
C ASP A 116 -0.52 -7.72 -17.32
N GLU A 117 0.52 -6.92 -17.59
CA GLU A 117 0.48 -5.45 -17.66
C GLU A 117 -0.21 -4.78 -16.45
N LEU A 118 -0.08 -5.38 -15.24
CA LEU A 118 -0.68 -4.83 -14.02
C LEU A 118 -0.22 -3.39 -13.80
N PRO A 119 -1.14 -2.39 -13.79
CA PRO A 119 -0.78 -1.02 -13.47
C PRO A 119 -0.37 -0.88 -12.00
N VAL A 120 0.80 -0.30 -11.75
CA VAL A 120 1.36 -0.11 -10.41
C VAL A 120 1.84 1.31 -10.22
N GLN A 121 1.41 1.95 -9.15
CA GLN A 121 1.90 3.27 -8.77
C GLN A 121 2.45 3.24 -7.34
N LEU A 122 3.70 3.67 -7.18
CA LEU A 122 4.39 3.79 -5.90
C LEU A 122 4.65 5.26 -5.55
N HIS A 123 4.30 5.62 -4.31
CA HIS A 123 4.62 6.92 -3.70
C HIS A 123 5.54 6.72 -2.50
N VAL A 124 6.73 7.33 -2.52
CA VAL A 124 7.77 7.11 -1.52
C VAL A 124 8.53 8.40 -1.19
N ALA A 125 8.94 8.56 0.06
CA ALA A 125 9.81 9.65 0.50
C ALA A 125 11.23 9.54 -0.11
N GLU A 126 11.96 10.63 -0.18
CA GLU A 126 13.34 10.67 -0.65
C GLU A 126 14.17 11.65 0.21
N PRO A 127 15.11 11.15 1.05
CA PRO A 127 15.43 9.72 1.30
C PRO A 127 14.36 9.03 2.16
N ASP A 128 14.29 7.71 2.07
CA ASP A 128 13.47 6.88 2.94
C ASP A 128 14.35 5.81 3.60
N PRO A 129 14.33 5.65 4.95
CA PRO A 129 15.18 4.69 5.63
C PRO A 129 14.80 3.23 5.39
N PHE A 130 13.56 2.97 4.95
CA PHE A 130 13.04 1.62 4.68
C PHE A 130 13.06 1.28 3.19
N GLU A 131 12.96 2.30 2.32
CA GLU A 131 12.88 2.19 0.86
C GLU A 131 14.11 2.86 0.22
N THR A 132 15.29 2.27 0.40
CA THR A 132 16.55 2.83 -0.12
C THR A 132 16.59 2.86 -1.65
N ASP A 133 17.41 3.73 -2.24
CA ASP A 133 17.54 3.85 -3.71
C ASP A 133 17.97 2.55 -4.39
N ASP A 134 18.88 1.80 -3.78
CA ASP A 134 19.35 0.51 -4.31
C ASP A 134 18.22 -0.53 -4.26
N TRP A 135 17.46 -0.55 -3.17
CA TRP A 135 16.29 -1.41 -3.01
C TRP A 135 15.22 -1.07 -4.07
N LEU A 136 14.82 0.18 -4.18
CA LEU A 136 13.79 0.61 -5.13
C LEU A 136 14.19 0.36 -6.59
N SER A 137 15.48 0.53 -6.91
CA SER A 137 15.98 0.22 -8.25
C SER A 137 15.88 -1.27 -8.57
N SER A 138 16.24 -2.14 -7.61
CA SER A 138 16.10 -3.58 -7.73
C SER A 138 14.64 -4.00 -7.82
N TRP A 139 13.79 -3.47 -6.93
CA TRP A 139 12.36 -3.73 -6.91
C TRP A 139 11.69 -3.34 -8.23
N TYR A 140 11.97 -2.15 -8.76
CA TYR A 140 11.45 -1.70 -10.04
C TYR A 140 11.77 -2.67 -11.18
N LEU A 141 13.03 -3.10 -11.28
CA LEU A 141 13.45 -4.04 -12.32
C LEU A 141 12.75 -5.40 -12.19
N GLN A 142 12.54 -5.87 -10.95
CA GLN A 142 11.82 -7.12 -10.71
C GLN A 142 10.34 -7.01 -11.07
N MET A 143 9.67 -5.93 -10.70
CA MET A 143 8.27 -5.67 -11.06
C MET A 143 8.08 -5.58 -12.57
N ARG A 144 8.95 -4.84 -13.26
CA ARG A 144 8.93 -4.76 -14.74
C ARG A 144 9.18 -6.11 -15.39
N LYS A 145 10.11 -6.91 -14.86
CA LYS A 145 10.37 -8.28 -15.33
C LYS A 145 9.17 -9.19 -15.10
N ALA A 146 8.43 -9.01 -14.03
CA ALA A 146 7.20 -9.74 -13.76
C ALA A 146 6.03 -9.35 -14.68
N GLY A 147 6.15 -8.28 -15.47
CA GLY A 147 5.13 -7.81 -16.42
C GLY A 147 4.31 -6.61 -15.92
N ALA A 148 4.62 -6.05 -14.76
CA ALA A 148 3.90 -4.89 -14.24
C ALA A 148 4.25 -3.59 -15.01
N ASP A 149 3.30 -2.68 -15.15
CA ASP A 149 3.53 -1.31 -15.62
C ASP A 149 3.66 -0.37 -14.41
N VAL A 150 4.89 0.10 -14.14
CA VAL A 150 5.26 0.71 -12.86
C VAL A 150 5.61 2.19 -13.02
N GLU A 151 4.95 3.02 -12.24
CA GLU A 151 5.30 4.42 -12.01
C GLU A 151 5.78 4.63 -10.56
N ILE A 152 6.87 5.40 -10.37
CA ILE A 152 7.39 5.74 -9.04
C ILE A 152 7.43 7.26 -8.88
N TYR A 153 6.76 7.75 -7.85
CA TYR A 153 6.76 9.17 -7.44
C TYR A 153 7.56 9.32 -6.15
N ARG A 154 8.58 10.18 -6.19
CA ARG A 154 9.49 10.45 -5.06
C ARG A 154 9.24 11.84 -4.51
N TYR A 155 9.17 11.95 -3.17
CA TYR A 155 8.87 13.18 -2.46
C TYR A 155 10.07 13.59 -1.61
N ARG A 156 10.83 14.55 -2.13
CA ARG A 156 12.10 15.00 -1.52
C ARG A 156 11.87 15.71 -0.21
N GLY A 157 12.57 15.26 0.83
CA GLY A 157 12.53 15.84 2.17
C GLY A 157 11.33 15.43 3.01
N ALA A 158 10.39 14.66 2.45
CA ALA A 158 9.29 14.08 3.21
C ALA A 158 9.78 12.94 4.12
N GLY A 159 9.10 12.70 5.23
CA GLY A 159 9.34 11.55 6.11
C GLY A 159 8.67 10.28 5.60
N HIS A 160 8.94 9.13 6.23
CA HIS A 160 8.50 7.82 5.74
C HIS A 160 6.97 7.73 5.53
N ILE A 161 6.16 8.12 6.51
CA ILE A 161 4.69 8.10 6.40
C ILE A 161 4.12 9.54 6.31
N TYR A 162 4.66 10.33 5.39
CA TYR A 162 4.32 11.74 5.23
C TYR A 162 2.85 12.02 4.88
N THR A 163 2.06 11.02 4.54
CA THR A 163 0.63 11.20 4.25
C THR A 163 -0.27 11.12 5.48
N ASP A 164 0.27 10.79 6.66
CA ASP A 164 -0.50 10.66 7.90
C ASP A 164 -0.38 11.93 8.76
N PRO A 165 -1.46 12.73 8.91
CA PRO A 165 -1.43 13.99 9.64
C PRO A 165 -1.26 13.84 11.17
N GLU A 166 -1.38 12.62 11.70
CA GLU A 166 -1.20 12.36 13.13
C GLU A 166 0.25 11.99 13.49
N LEU A 167 1.12 11.83 12.48
CA LEU A 167 2.51 11.43 12.67
C LEU A 167 3.49 12.61 12.50
N PRO A 168 4.67 12.54 13.14
CA PRO A 168 5.71 13.56 12.98
C PRO A 168 6.22 13.73 11.55
N ASP A 169 6.08 12.71 10.72
CA ASP A 169 6.49 12.68 9.31
C ASP A 169 5.56 13.49 8.39
N TRP A 170 4.45 14.01 8.91
CA TRP A 170 3.44 14.71 8.13
C TRP A 170 4.01 15.84 7.28
N ASP A 171 3.76 15.78 5.98
CA ASP A 171 4.03 16.85 5.03
C ASP A 171 2.76 17.10 4.18
N ALA A 172 2.11 18.20 4.46
CA ALA A 172 0.83 18.53 3.83
C ALA A 172 0.93 18.71 2.30
N GLU A 173 2.02 19.29 1.80
CA GLU A 173 2.23 19.52 0.36
C GLU A 173 2.49 18.20 -0.36
N ALA A 174 3.42 17.38 0.18
CA ALA A 174 3.72 16.07 -0.37
C ALA A 174 2.48 15.16 -0.33
N ALA A 175 1.71 15.17 0.77
CA ALA A 175 0.49 14.38 0.91
C ALA A 175 -0.58 14.78 -0.12
N GLU A 176 -0.87 16.07 -0.28
CA GLU A 176 -1.86 16.53 -1.26
C GLU A 176 -1.44 16.19 -2.70
N ARG A 177 -0.16 16.34 -3.01
CA ARG A 177 0.38 15.94 -4.32
C ARG A 177 0.24 14.43 -4.53
N THR A 178 0.57 13.61 -3.52
CA THR A 178 0.40 12.14 -3.55
C THR A 178 -1.05 11.78 -3.87
N TRP A 179 -2.00 12.34 -3.13
CA TRP A 179 -3.41 12.06 -3.35
C TRP A 179 -3.94 12.51 -4.71
N SER A 180 -3.49 13.68 -5.19
CA SER A 180 -3.87 14.16 -6.53
C SER A 180 -3.44 13.19 -7.62
N VAL A 181 -2.18 12.72 -7.55
CA VAL A 181 -1.62 11.77 -8.53
C VAL A 181 -2.29 10.39 -8.40
N ALA A 182 -2.49 9.92 -7.17
CA ALA A 182 -3.13 8.62 -6.91
C ALA A 182 -4.58 8.57 -7.41
N LEU A 183 -5.36 9.64 -7.19
CA LEU A 183 -6.73 9.71 -7.71
C LEU A 183 -6.73 9.74 -9.25
N SER A 184 -5.82 10.49 -9.87
CA SER A 184 -5.67 10.49 -11.33
C SER A 184 -5.31 9.10 -11.87
N PHE A 185 -4.46 8.35 -11.18
CA PHE A 185 -4.14 6.97 -11.53
C PHE A 185 -5.40 6.08 -11.48
N LEU A 186 -6.17 6.17 -10.40
CA LEU A 186 -7.41 5.39 -10.25
C LEU A 186 -8.45 5.69 -11.34
N ASP A 187 -8.45 6.90 -11.89
CA ASP A 187 -9.33 7.30 -13.01
C ASP A 187 -8.90 6.66 -14.35
N THR A 188 -7.67 6.17 -14.46
CA THR A 188 -7.17 5.50 -15.69
C THR A 188 -7.44 4.00 -15.72
N LEU A 189 -7.81 3.38 -14.60
CA LEU A 189 -8.09 1.96 -14.45
C LEU A 189 -9.54 1.64 -14.81
#